data_a975434ff4db9d8462e5fc0241674a22
#
_entry.id   a975434ff4db9d8462e5fc0241674a22
#
_cell.length_a   1.000
_cell.length_b   1.000
_cell.length_c   1.000
_cell.angle_alpha   90.00
_cell.angle_beta   90.00
_cell.angle_gamma   90.00
#
_symmetry.space_group_name_H-M   'P 1'
#
loop_
_entity.id
_entity.type
_entity.pdbx_description
1 polymer ?
#
loop_
_entity_poly.entity_id
_entity_poly.type
_entity_poly.pdbx_seq_one_letter_code
_entity_poly.pdbx_strand_id
1 'polypeptide(L)'
;MVLEKLNQVEIIDLLGSIYEHSPWVAKILFSQGITSQDNDVGFLAERMKRIVDTSSEEMKLNLLQAHPELAGKLAISGNLTKDSTAEQASAGLDQCSKEEFAEFSKLNFEYTKKFGHPFIIAVKGLTRSEILTSFKQRINNDSQMEFETALREVHKIALLRLKAL
;
A
#
# COMPACT_ATOMS: atom_id res chain seq x y z
N MET A 1 -0.12 -7.49 -22.75
CA MET A 1 0.39 -8.71 -22.10
C MET A 1 -0.80 -9.63 -21.87
N VAL A 2 -0.61 -10.94 -21.98
CA VAL A 2 -1.72 -11.92 -21.88
C VAL A 2 -1.46 -12.78 -20.64
N LEU A 3 -2.08 -12.40 -19.52
CA LEU A 3 -1.77 -12.97 -18.20
C LEU A 3 -2.00 -14.49 -18.13
N GLU A 4 -3.03 -15.01 -18.82
CA GLU A 4 -3.34 -16.45 -18.82
C GLU A 4 -2.26 -17.32 -19.51
N LYS A 5 -1.29 -16.70 -20.16
CA LYS A 5 -0.16 -17.41 -20.79
C LYS A 5 1.08 -17.46 -19.90
N LEU A 6 1.05 -16.74 -18.80
CA LEU A 6 2.19 -16.66 -17.87
C LEU A 6 2.16 -17.82 -16.88
N ASN A 7 3.34 -18.34 -16.55
CA ASN A 7 3.50 -19.32 -15.49
C ASN A 7 3.49 -18.65 -14.10
N GLN A 8 3.53 -19.47 -13.05
CA GLN A 8 3.47 -18.97 -11.67
C GLN A 8 4.59 -17.99 -11.32
N VAL A 9 5.81 -18.25 -11.77
CA VAL A 9 6.95 -17.39 -11.48
C VAL A 9 6.75 -16.02 -12.14
N GLU A 10 6.38 -16.01 -13.40
CA GLU A 10 6.12 -14.80 -14.17
C GLU A 10 4.97 -13.96 -13.57
N ILE A 11 3.89 -14.61 -13.11
CA ILE A 11 2.78 -13.92 -12.41
C ILE A 11 3.26 -13.31 -11.09
N ILE A 12 4.05 -14.03 -10.31
CA ILE A 12 4.58 -13.51 -9.03
C ILE A 12 5.57 -12.38 -9.29
N ASP A 13 6.42 -12.49 -10.29
CA ASP A 13 7.37 -11.43 -10.66
C ASP A 13 6.63 -10.16 -11.10
N LEU A 14 5.54 -10.31 -11.82
CA LEU A 14 4.76 -9.19 -12.33
C LEU A 14 3.86 -8.55 -11.26
N LEU A 15 3.13 -9.37 -10.50
CA LEU A 15 2.05 -8.94 -9.60
C LEU A 15 2.41 -9.01 -8.11
N GLY A 16 3.52 -9.66 -7.76
CA GLY A 16 3.87 -9.92 -6.36
C GLY A 16 4.20 -8.68 -5.53
N SER A 17 4.55 -7.55 -6.18
CA SER A 17 4.82 -6.28 -5.53
C SER A 17 3.63 -5.32 -5.49
N ILE A 18 2.52 -5.67 -6.11
CA ILE A 18 1.30 -4.83 -6.14
C ILE A 18 0.81 -4.52 -4.71
N TYR A 19 0.79 -5.54 -3.85
CA TYR A 19 0.65 -5.36 -2.40
C TYR A 19 2.03 -5.46 -1.77
N GLU A 20 2.49 -4.38 -1.16
CA GLU A 20 3.84 -4.20 -0.63
C GLU A 20 4.28 -5.40 0.23
N HIS A 21 5.39 -6.03 -0.13
CA HIS A 21 5.94 -7.20 0.57
C HIS A 21 4.95 -8.32 0.86
N SER A 22 3.90 -8.44 0.04
CA SER A 22 2.82 -9.41 0.24
C SER A 22 2.56 -10.24 -1.02
N PRO A 23 3.57 -10.99 -1.52
CA PRO A 23 3.45 -11.76 -2.76
C PRO A 23 2.44 -12.91 -2.65
N TRP A 24 1.98 -13.23 -1.44
CA TRP A 24 0.97 -14.26 -1.21
C TRP A 24 -0.34 -13.95 -1.94
N VAL A 25 -0.67 -12.67 -2.16
CA VAL A 25 -1.87 -12.27 -2.91
C VAL A 25 -1.79 -12.76 -4.37
N ALA A 26 -0.64 -12.54 -5.03
CA ALA A 26 -0.41 -13.01 -6.39
C ALA A 26 -0.35 -14.56 -6.46
N LYS A 27 0.21 -15.21 -5.43
CA LYS A 27 0.24 -16.69 -5.35
C LYS A 27 -1.16 -17.27 -5.26
N ILE A 28 -2.03 -16.72 -4.42
CA ILE A 28 -3.42 -17.16 -4.31
C ILE A 28 -4.18 -16.89 -5.62
N LEU A 29 -4.00 -15.71 -6.21
CA LEU A 29 -4.59 -15.38 -7.50
C LEU A 29 -4.25 -16.45 -8.56
N PHE A 30 -2.96 -16.81 -8.66
CA PHE A 30 -2.52 -17.86 -9.59
C PHE A 30 -3.15 -19.22 -9.29
N SER A 31 -3.23 -19.61 -8.00
CA SER A 31 -3.83 -20.88 -7.59
C SER A 31 -5.32 -20.98 -7.90
N GLN A 32 -6.02 -19.86 -7.98
CA GLN A 32 -7.43 -19.79 -8.39
C GLN A 32 -7.61 -19.86 -9.91
N GLY A 33 -6.52 -19.84 -10.66
CA GLY A 33 -6.53 -19.80 -12.13
C GLY A 33 -6.59 -18.39 -12.69
N ILE A 34 -5.76 -18.14 -13.69
CA ILE A 34 -5.74 -16.89 -14.46
C ILE A 34 -6.58 -17.08 -15.71
N THR A 35 -7.43 -16.12 -16.02
CA THR A 35 -8.33 -16.15 -17.17
C THR A 35 -8.10 -14.93 -18.07
N SER A 36 -8.68 -14.92 -19.25
CA SER A 36 -8.61 -13.74 -20.14
C SER A 36 -9.23 -12.48 -19.56
N GLN A 37 -10.16 -12.61 -18.60
CA GLN A 37 -10.77 -11.46 -17.91
C GLN A 37 -9.75 -10.73 -17.03
N ASP A 38 -8.72 -11.42 -16.54
CA ASP A 38 -7.65 -10.83 -15.73
C ASP A 38 -6.75 -9.86 -16.51
N ASN A 39 -6.89 -9.79 -17.83
CA ASN A 39 -6.25 -8.77 -18.66
C ASN A 39 -6.93 -7.40 -18.52
N ASP A 40 -8.16 -7.33 -17.99
CA ASP A 40 -8.79 -6.09 -17.57
C ASP A 40 -8.30 -5.68 -16.19
N VAL A 41 -7.69 -4.50 -16.08
CA VAL A 41 -7.07 -4.01 -14.85
C VAL A 41 -8.08 -3.87 -13.71
N GLY A 42 -9.32 -3.45 -14.02
CA GLY A 42 -10.36 -3.29 -13.01
C GLY A 42 -10.80 -4.65 -12.43
N PHE A 43 -10.98 -5.63 -13.31
CA PHE A 43 -11.34 -6.99 -12.93
C PHE A 43 -10.22 -7.65 -12.10
N LEU A 44 -8.98 -7.51 -12.54
CA LEU A 44 -7.81 -8.02 -11.82
C LEU A 44 -7.68 -7.39 -10.42
N ALA A 45 -7.83 -6.07 -10.33
CA ALA A 45 -7.78 -5.34 -9.06
C ALA A 45 -8.86 -5.84 -8.09
N GLU A 46 -10.08 -6.06 -8.57
CA GLU A 46 -11.19 -6.55 -7.74
C GLU A 46 -10.96 -7.99 -7.27
N ARG A 47 -10.38 -8.84 -8.10
CA ARG A 47 -9.98 -10.19 -7.68
C ARG A 47 -8.92 -10.18 -6.60
N MET A 48 -7.85 -9.39 -6.78
CA MET A 48 -6.78 -9.27 -5.79
C MET A 48 -7.30 -8.66 -4.49
N LYS A 49 -8.16 -7.65 -4.58
CA LYS A 49 -8.84 -7.05 -3.42
C LYS A 49 -9.65 -8.10 -2.65
N ARG A 50 -10.44 -8.92 -3.33
CA ARG A 50 -11.24 -9.97 -2.71
C ARG A 50 -10.37 -11.00 -1.99
N ILE A 51 -9.23 -11.37 -2.54
CA ILE A 51 -8.27 -12.27 -1.88
C ILE A 51 -7.82 -11.69 -0.53
N VAL A 52 -7.50 -10.41 -0.49
CA VAL A 52 -7.12 -9.72 0.75
C VAL A 52 -8.32 -9.65 1.72
N ASP A 53 -9.47 -9.20 1.25
CA ASP A 53 -10.65 -8.98 2.09
C ASP A 53 -11.18 -10.29 2.72
N THR A 54 -11.02 -11.41 2.05
CA THR A 54 -11.44 -12.74 2.55
C THR A 54 -10.36 -13.46 3.35
N SER A 55 -9.17 -12.90 3.48
CA SER A 55 -8.10 -13.44 4.30
C SER A 55 -8.37 -13.23 5.80
N SER A 56 -7.58 -13.88 6.65
CA SER A 56 -7.69 -13.71 8.11
C SER A 56 -7.33 -12.29 8.55
N GLU A 57 -7.82 -11.88 9.73
CA GLU A 57 -7.45 -10.60 10.35
C GLU A 57 -5.93 -10.49 10.54
N GLU A 58 -5.27 -11.61 10.91
CA GLU A 58 -3.82 -11.66 11.05
C GLU A 58 -3.10 -11.37 9.72
N MET A 59 -3.55 -11.98 8.63
CA MET A 59 -2.97 -11.74 7.30
C MET A 59 -3.18 -10.30 6.83
N LYS A 60 -4.36 -9.73 7.07
CA LYS A 60 -4.63 -8.32 6.78
C LYS A 60 -3.74 -7.39 7.59
N LEU A 61 -3.61 -7.65 8.89
CA LEU A 61 -2.72 -6.85 9.75
C LEU A 61 -1.27 -6.93 9.29
N ASN A 62 -0.77 -8.12 9.00
CA ASN A 62 0.59 -8.31 8.47
C ASN A 62 0.80 -7.56 7.14
N LEU A 63 -0.20 -7.55 6.28
CA LEU A 63 -0.16 -6.80 5.02
C LEU A 63 -0.07 -5.29 5.28
N LEU A 64 -0.83 -4.75 6.22
CA LEU A 64 -0.74 -3.35 6.63
C LEU A 64 0.62 -3.01 7.24
N GLN A 65 1.14 -3.88 8.11
CA GLN A 65 2.45 -3.71 8.76
C GLN A 65 3.62 -3.78 7.77
N ALA A 66 3.42 -4.42 6.62
CA ALA A 66 4.42 -4.50 5.56
C ALA A 66 4.59 -3.18 4.78
N HIS A 67 3.64 -2.25 4.89
CA HIS A 67 3.75 -0.93 4.28
C HIS A 67 4.77 -0.05 5.02
N PRO A 68 5.59 0.73 4.29
CA PRO A 68 6.52 1.67 4.89
C PRO A 68 5.78 2.90 5.45
N GLU A 69 6.36 3.53 6.47
CA GLU A 69 5.92 4.82 6.94
C GLU A 69 6.18 5.92 5.90
N LEU A 70 5.32 6.94 5.88
CA LEU A 70 5.53 8.12 5.05
C LEU A 70 6.61 9.02 5.66
N ALA A 71 7.56 9.48 4.83
CA ALA A 71 8.70 10.29 5.26
C ALA A 71 9.44 9.67 6.45
N GLY A 72 9.45 8.34 6.55
CA GLY A 72 10.10 7.60 7.63
C GLY A 72 11.58 7.38 7.40
N LYS A 73 12.23 6.66 8.32
CA LYS A 73 13.66 6.34 8.28
C LYS A 73 14.07 5.58 7.01
N LEU A 74 13.21 4.68 6.50
CA LEU A 74 13.48 3.93 5.27
C LEU A 74 13.53 4.83 4.04
N ALA A 75 12.68 5.86 3.99
CA ALA A 75 12.68 6.85 2.92
C ALA A 75 14.01 7.64 2.89
N ILE A 76 14.50 8.05 4.06
CA ILE A 76 15.75 8.80 4.20
C ILE A 76 16.96 7.94 3.87
N SER A 77 16.97 6.67 4.29
CA SER A 77 18.07 5.73 4.02
C SER A 77 18.06 5.16 2.59
N GLY A 78 17.03 5.44 1.78
CA GLY A 78 16.88 4.89 0.44
C GLY A 78 16.48 3.41 0.40
N ASN A 79 15.94 2.86 1.48
CA ASN A 79 15.59 1.44 1.63
C ASN A 79 14.12 1.13 1.35
N LEU A 80 13.38 2.06 0.74
CA LEU A 80 12.03 1.79 0.24
C LEU A 80 12.06 0.93 -1.02
N THR A 81 10.95 0.21 -1.29
CA THR A 81 10.75 -0.39 -2.59
C THR A 81 10.73 0.70 -3.68
N LYS A 82 10.97 0.29 -4.94
CA LYS A 82 10.96 1.21 -6.07
C LYS A 82 9.61 1.94 -6.20
N ASP A 83 8.51 1.22 -6.05
CA ASP A 83 7.16 1.79 -6.14
C ASP A 83 6.91 2.79 -5.02
N SER A 84 7.22 2.43 -3.78
CA SER A 84 7.06 3.33 -2.62
C SER A 84 7.95 4.56 -2.71
N THR A 85 9.18 4.41 -3.22
CA THR A 85 10.09 5.55 -3.46
C THR A 85 9.48 6.54 -4.45
N ALA A 86 8.97 6.04 -5.59
CA ALA A 86 8.37 6.87 -6.62
C ALA A 86 7.07 7.54 -6.14
N GLU A 87 6.23 6.81 -5.42
CA GLU A 87 4.98 7.32 -4.84
C GLU A 87 5.24 8.45 -3.85
N GLN A 88 6.14 8.25 -2.88
CA GLN A 88 6.48 9.28 -1.89
C GLN A 88 7.16 10.50 -2.54
N ALA A 89 8.06 10.30 -3.49
CA ALA A 89 8.69 11.38 -4.24
C ALA A 89 7.68 12.21 -5.04
N SER A 90 6.67 11.57 -5.64
CA SER A 90 5.61 12.27 -6.39
C SER A 90 4.77 13.22 -5.51
N ALA A 91 4.67 12.94 -4.22
CA ALA A 91 4.00 13.79 -3.23
C ALA A 91 4.96 14.77 -2.53
N GLY A 92 6.23 14.80 -2.91
CA GLY A 92 7.26 15.65 -2.31
C GLY A 92 7.73 15.21 -0.92
N LEU A 93 7.46 13.96 -0.52
CA LEU A 93 7.82 13.45 0.81
C LEU A 93 9.32 13.21 0.98
N ASP A 94 10.09 13.15 -0.11
CA ASP A 94 11.55 13.11 -0.12
C ASP A 94 12.19 14.50 0.11
N GLN A 95 11.40 15.57 0.11
CA GLN A 95 11.84 16.98 0.24
C GLN A 95 11.27 17.66 1.47
N CYS A 96 10.97 16.90 2.53
CA CYS A 96 10.50 17.44 3.79
C CYS A 96 11.56 18.38 4.43
N SER A 97 11.10 19.53 4.97
CA SER A 97 11.90 20.33 5.88
C SER A 97 12.17 19.57 7.17
N LYS A 98 13.08 20.08 8.01
CA LYS A 98 13.33 19.49 9.35
C LYS A 98 12.07 19.47 10.20
N GLU A 99 11.28 20.54 10.14
CA GLU A 99 10.02 20.69 10.88
C GLU A 99 8.97 19.69 10.37
N GLU A 100 8.80 19.58 9.06
CA GLU A 100 7.88 18.60 8.44
C GLU A 100 8.29 17.18 8.77
N PHE A 101 9.58 16.86 8.67
CA PHE A 101 10.11 15.54 9.03
C PHE A 101 9.86 15.20 10.50
N ALA A 102 10.09 16.16 11.42
CA ALA A 102 9.84 15.98 12.84
C ALA A 102 8.34 15.73 13.11
N GLU A 103 7.47 16.44 12.40
CA GLU A 103 6.02 16.27 12.51
C GLU A 103 5.56 14.89 12.00
N PHE A 104 6.04 14.46 10.83
CA PHE A 104 5.78 13.10 10.33
C PHE A 104 6.29 12.02 11.29
N SER A 105 7.50 12.18 11.81
CA SER A 105 8.09 11.21 12.74
C SER A 105 7.26 11.07 14.02
N LYS A 106 6.80 12.19 14.58
CA LYS A 106 5.93 12.21 15.76
C LYS A 106 4.60 11.52 15.48
N LEU A 107 3.95 11.88 14.38
CA LEU A 107 2.67 11.30 13.99
C LEU A 107 2.79 9.81 13.68
N ASN A 108 3.84 9.38 12.98
CA ASN A 108 4.12 7.98 12.71
C ASN A 108 4.27 7.18 14.01
N PHE A 109 5.02 7.69 14.98
CA PHE A 109 5.18 7.04 16.28
C PHE A 109 3.85 6.92 17.03
N GLU A 110 3.11 8.01 17.15
CA GLU A 110 1.83 8.05 17.87
C GLU A 110 0.78 7.15 17.19
N TYR A 111 0.72 7.17 15.86
CA TYR A 111 -0.22 6.37 15.07
C TYR A 111 0.05 4.88 15.21
N THR A 112 1.30 4.45 15.01
CA THR A 112 1.70 3.04 15.12
C THR A 112 1.48 2.52 16.54
N LYS A 113 1.79 3.34 17.56
CA LYS A 113 1.53 2.99 18.95
C LYS A 113 0.05 2.79 19.25
N LYS A 114 -0.82 3.61 18.65
CA LYS A 114 -2.27 3.53 18.85
C LYS A 114 -2.90 2.38 18.10
N PHE A 115 -2.53 2.17 16.83
CA PHE A 115 -3.24 1.28 15.91
C PHE A 115 -2.52 -0.03 15.59
N GLY A 116 -1.21 -0.13 15.83
CA GLY A 116 -0.42 -1.33 15.59
C GLY A 116 -0.02 -1.57 14.14
N HIS A 117 -0.26 -0.60 13.25
CA HIS A 117 0.17 -0.59 11.85
C HIS A 117 0.51 0.84 11.42
N PRO A 118 1.26 1.04 10.31
CA PRO A 118 1.58 2.38 9.86
C PRO A 118 0.36 3.12 9.30
N PHE A 119 0.42 4.44 9.28
CA PHE A 119 -0.52 5.28 8.55
C PHE A 119 -0.35 5.06 7.05
N ILE A 120 -1.43 4.71 6.37
CA ILE A 120 -1.45 4.42 4.94
C ILE A 120 -2.45 5.34 4.25
N ILE A 121 -1.99 6.00 3.19
CA ILE A 121 -2.79 6.84 2.32
C ILE A 121 -2.25 6.78 0.89
N ALA A 122 -3.14 6.71 -0.09
CA ALA A 122 -2.76 6.85 -1.49
C ALA A 122 -2.36 8.32 -1.74
N VAL A 123 -1.07 8.56 -1.95
CA VAL A 123 -0.50 9.91 -2.00
C VAL A 123 -0.59 10.57 -3.37
N LYS A 124 -0.96 9.83 -4.42
CA LYS A 124 -1.05 10.37 -5.78
C LYS A 124 -2.02 11.55 -5.84
N GLY A 125 -1.53 12.69 -6.31
CA GLY A 125 -2.32 13.91 -6.43
C GLY A 125 -2.45 14.73 -5.14
N LEU A 126 -1.85 14.28 -4.04
CA LEU A 126 -1.85 15.00 -2.76
C LEU A 126 -0.54 15.77 -2.55
N THR A 127 -0.64 16.89 -1.83
CA THR A 127 0.52 17.63 -1.32
C THR A 127 0.90 17.13 0.08
N ARG A 128 2.12 17.47 0.54
CA ARG A 128 2.54 17.19 1.92
C ARG A 128 1.56 17.73 2.96
N SER A 129 1.08 18.96 2.73
CA SER A 129 0.12 19.63 3.62
C SER A 129 -1.21 18.86 3.71
N GLU A 130 -1.73 18.40 2.58
CA GLU A 130 -2.97 17.61 2.54
C GLU A 130 -2.79 16.25 3.22
N ILE A 131 -1.64 15.60 3.04
CA ILE A 131 -1.30 14.34 3.72
C ILE A 131 -1.23 14.56 5.23
N LEU A 132 -0.53 15.59 5.71
CA LEU A 132 -0.46 15.94 7.13
C LEU A 132 -1.84 16.23 7.73
N THR A 133 -2.68 16.95 7.03
CA THR A 133 -4.06 17.23 7.46
C THR A 133 -4.85 15.93 7.64
N SER A 134 -4.78 15.04 6.66
CA SER A 134 -5.43 13.73 6.75
C SER A 134 -4.87 12.89 7.89
N PHE A 135 -3.58 12.91 8.09
CA PHE A 135 -2.90 12.19 9.18
C PHE A 135 -3.42 12.64 10.55
N LYS A 136 -3.45 13.96 10.78
CA LYS A 136 -3.95 14.56 12.03
C LYS A 136 -5.42 14.25 12.30
N GLN A 137 -6.23 14.18 11.26
CA GLN A 137 -7.65 13.79 11.40
C GLN A 137 -7.80 12.31 11.73
N ARG A 138 -7.12 11.45 10.99
CA ARG A 138 -7.28 10.00 11.11
C ARG A 138 -6.72 9.44 12.41
N ILE A 139 -5.70 10.05 13.00
CA ILE A 139 -5.14 9.59 14.28
C ILE A 139 -6.17 9.66 15.42
N ASN A 140 -7.23 10.43 15.27
CA ASN A 140 -8.32 10.55 16.24
C ASN A 140 -9.44 9.52 16.04
N ASN A 141 -9.40 8.74 14.97
CA ASN A 141 -10.38 7.68 14.72
C ASN A 141 -10.20 6.50 15.69
N ASP A 142 -11.21 5.65 15.80
CA ASP A 142 -11.08 4.39 16.52
C ASP A 142 -10.29 3.34 15.70
N SER A 143 -9.83 2.28 16.37
CA SER A 143 -9.00 1.25 15.77
C SER A 143 -9.70 0.50 14.64
N GLN A 144 -11.00 0.23 14.76
CA GLN A 144 -11.77 -0.47 13.73
C GLN A 144 -11.88 0.38 12.46
N MET A 145 -12.23 1.65 12.62
CA MET A 145 -12.33 2.59 11.51
C MET A 145 -10.99 2.75 10.77
N GLU A 146 -9.88 2.87 11.51
CA GLU A 146 -8.55 3.01 10.91
C GLU A 146 -8.08 1.73 10.22
N PHE A 147 -8.36 0.57 10.77
CA PHE A 147 -8.07 -0.70 10.10
C PHE A 147 -8.77 -0.80 8.74
N GLU A 148 -10.06 -0.52 8.70
CA GLU A 148 -10.85 -0.52 7.46
C GLU A 148 -10.41 0.56 6.48
N THR A 149 -10.09 1.75 6.99
CA THR A 149 -9.59 2.86 6.15
C THR A 149 -8.22 2.55 5.57
N ALA A 150 -7.30 1.99 6.37
CA ALA A 150 -5.99 1.56 5.89
C ALA A 150 -6.11 0.52 4.78
N LEU A 151 -6.98 -0.48 4.92
CA LEU A 151 -7.22 -1.47 3.86
C LEU A 151 -7.77 -0.83 2.58
N ARG A 152 -8.72 0.10 2.70
CA ARG A 152 -9.23 0.84 1.52
C ARG A 152 -8.13 1.61 0.81
N GLU A 153 -7.24 2.24 1.56
CA GLU A 153 -6.12 2.99 0.97
C GLU A 153 -5.09 2.07 0.31
N VAL A 154 -4.80 0.93 0.90
CA VAL A 154 -3.95 -0.11 0.28
C VAL A 154 -4.55 -0.57 -1.04
N HIS A 155 -5.86 -0.80 -1.11
CA HIS A 155 -6.52 -1.21 -2.36
C HIS A 155 -6.45 -0.12 -3.43
N LYS A 156 -6.56 1.16 -3.06
CA LYS A 156 -6.34 2.27 -4.00
C LYS A 156 -4.91 2.29 -4.54
N ILE A 157 -3.92 2.09 -3.68
CA ILE A 157 -2.51 2.01 -4.07
C ILE A 157 -2.30 0.84 -5.03
N ALA A 158 -2.84 -0.33 -4.71
CA ALA A 158 -2.77 -1.51 -5.57
C ALA A 158 -3.36 -1.27 -6.96
N LEU A 159 -4.53 -0.65 -7.04
CA LEU A 159 -5.16 -0.28 -8.31
C LEU A 159 -4.29 0.70 -9.12
N LEU A 160 -3.68 1.69 -8.46
CA LEU A 160 -2.79 2.65 -9.13
C LEU A 160 -1.55 1.96 -9.68
N ARG A 161 -0.96 1.02 -8.93
CA ARG A 161 0.19 0.22 -9.37
C ARG A 161 -0.17 -0.68 -10.56
N LEU A 162 -1.32 -1.33 -10.53
CA LEU A 162 -1.81 -2.15 -11.65
C LEU A 162 -2.00 -1.32 -12.92
N LYS A 163 -2.52 -0.10 -12.79
CA LYS A 163 -2.68 0.82 -13.93
C LYS A 163 -1.36 1.32 -14.51
N ALA A 164 -0.28 1.22 -13.76
CA ALA A 164 1.05 1.66 -14.17
C ALA A 164 1.90 0.54 -14.80
N LEU A 165 1.43 -0.72 -14.79
CA LEU A 165 2.06 -1.85 -15.50
C LEU A 165 1.87 -1.74 -17.01
#